data_b84358d6b1288b3ad2d8187f02ee2e53
#
_entry.id   b84358d6b1288b3ad2d8187f02ee2e53
#
_cell.length_a   1.000
_cell.length_b   1.000
_cell.length_c   1.000
_cell.angle_alpha   90.00
_cell.angle_beta   90.00
_cell.angle_gamma   90.00
#
_symmetry.space_group_name_H-M   'P 1'
#
loop_
_entity.id
_entity.type
_entity.pdbx_description
1 polymer ?
#
loop_
_entity_poly.entity_id
_entity_poly.type
_entity_poly.pdbx_seq_one_letter_code
_entity_poly.pdbx_strand_id
1 'polypeptide(L)'
;ASCCRYANAAGAFAVSRLGCSSAYPSWTELQYFVSHGSKHKWLREDAMLEQIHWATNRRNKWKNLAVFAFDHREPFSALAAETGRDAKAITAFKNLAFRAVAEASSELEGQNDVGILVDDTYGQSVLFESNRYPFWVGRSIEKTGVNPLMFEGKADVGSTLQAWPENHVVKCLFRPGAKDAPEVVEENERQLCRLFSGARSTGHDLLLEIIVDQPQTREEQDACLLRCYELGVYPDYWKILPVADQGTWQAIEALIGEYDPYCRGILFLGLNVAEAELVKRFAALPESPRALGFAIGRSIFLEPARK
;
A
#
# COMPACT_ATOMS: atom_id res chain seq x y z
N ALA A 1 13.22 40.95 1.01
CA ALA A 1 13.51 40.10 -0.17
C ALA A 1 13.03 38.65 0.00
N SER A 2 13.30 38.01 1.14
CA SER A 2 12.91 36.61 1.40
C SER A 2 11.39 36.41 1.38
N CYS A 3 10.62 37.23 2.12
CA CYS A 3 9.15 37.12 2.16
C CYS A 3 8.50 37.23 0.78
N CYS A 4 9.00 38.13 -0.09
CA CYS A 4 8.46 38.26 -1.45
C CYS A 4 8.71 37.03 -2.32
N ARG A 5 9.85 36.35 -2.16
CA ARG A 5 10.12 35.10 -2.89
C ARG A 5 9.12 34.01 -2.50
N TYR A 6 8.88 33.83 -1.19
CA TYR A 6 7.91 32.85 -0.72
C TYR A 6 6.47 33.21 -1.12
N ALA A 7 6.08 34.48 -1.05
CA ALA A 7 4.77 34.92 -1.49
C ALA A 7 4.53 34.66 -2.98
N ASN A 8 5.52 34.99 -3.84
CA ASN A 8 5.43 34.70 -5.26
C ASN A 8 5.37 33.20 -5.56
N ALA A 9 6.18 32.40 -4.87
CA ALA A 9 6.16 30.97 -5.01
C ALA A 9 4.81 30.38 -4.59
N ALA A 10 4.26 30.78 -3.44
CA ALA A 10 2.94 30.36 -2.99
C ALA A 10 1.83 30.74 -3.98
N GLY A 11 1.89 31.95 -4.55
CA GLY A 11 0.98 32.38 -5.62
C GLY A 11 1.08 31.54 -6.88
N ALA A 12 2.31 31.16 -7.29
CA ALA A 12 2.53 30.29 -8.44
C ALA A 12 1.88 28.91 -8.25
N PHE A 13 1.98 28.32 -7.07
CA PHE A 13 1.28 27.07 -6.76
C PHE A 13 -0.23 27.23 -6.80
N ALA A 14 -0.76 28.25 -6.14
CA ALA A 14 -2.20 28.48 -6.04
C ALA A 14 -2.88 28.63 -7.41
N VAL A 15 -2.20 29.25 -8.39
CA VAL A 15 -2.74 29.41 -9.75
C VAL A 15 -2.47 28.19 -10.67
N SER A 16 -1.59 27.29 -10.27
CA SER A 16 -1.26 26.10 -11.08
C SER A 16 -2.13 24.87 -10.76
N ARG A 17 -2.86 24.90 -9.67
CA ARG A 17 -3.70 23.79 -9.18
C ARG A 17 -5.17 24.18 -9.08
N LEU A 18 -6.03 23.16 -9.17
CA LEU A 18 -7.47 23.32 -8.93
C LEU A 18 -7.77 23.25 -7.43
N GLY A 19 -8.69 24.10 -6.97
CA GLY A 19 -9.15 24.15 -5.59
C GLY A 19 -8.72 25.41 -4.86
N CYS A 20 -9.14 25.51 -3.60
CA CYS A 20 -8.77 26.61 -2.71
C CYS A 20 -7.62 26.18 -1.78
N SER A 21 -7.96 25.69 -0.57
CA SER A 21 -6.95 25.29 0.42
C SER A 21 -6.10 24.10 -0.03
N SER A 22 -6.67 23.17 -0.80
CA SER A 22 -5.95 22.03 -1.36
C SER A 22 -4.92 22.41 -2.43
N ALA A 23 -5.02 23.58 -3.02
CA ALA A 23 -4.06 24.09 -4.00
C ALA A 23 -2.83 24.75 -3.36
N TYR A 24 -2.90 25.11 -2.09
CA TYR A 24 -1.76 25.74 -1.42
C TYR A 24 -0.64 24.75 -1.15
N PRO A 25 0.62 25.17 -1.35
CA PRO A 25 1.76 24.33 -1.04
C PRO A 25 1.92 24.14 0.47
N SER A 26 2.41 22.97 0.86
CA SER A 26 2.96 22.81 2.19
C SER A 26 4.25 23.63 2.35
N TRP A 27 4.69 23.83 3.61
CA TRP A 27 5.95 24.53 3.84
C TRP A 27 7.15 23.81 3.21
N THR A 28 7.18 22.51 3.30
CA THR A 28 8.23 21.66 2.70
C THR A 28 8.29 21.80 1.18
N GLU A 29 7.14 21.75 0.53
CA GLU A 29 7.01 21.94 -0.91
C GLU A 29 7.48 23.34 -1.35
N LEU A 30 7.06 24.34 -0.61
CA LEU A 30 7.43 25.74 -0.86
C LEU A 30 8.96 25.94 -0.74
N GLN A 31 9.57 25.38 0.31
CA GLN A 31 11.02 25.42 0.50
C GLN A 31 11.75 24.70 -0.63
N TYR A 32 11.28 23.53 -1.03
CA TYR A 32 11.86 22.77 -2.13
C TYR A 32 11.83 23.59 -3.43
N PHE A 33 10.68 24.14 -3.79
CA PHE A 33 10.54 24.95 -5.00
C PHE A 33 11.39 26.21 -4.97
N VAL A 34 11.46 26.92 -3.86
CA VAL A 34 12.29 28.13 -3.72
C VAL A 34 13.77 27.81 -3.86
N SER A 35 14.21 26.59 -3.49
CA SER A 35 15.62 26.16 -3.54
C SER A 35 16.02 25.58 -4.89
N HIS A 36 15.14 24.80 -5.55
CA HIS A 36 15.45 24.01 -6.74
C HIS A 36 14.77 24.54 -8.01
N GLY A 37 13.67 25.29 -7.87
CA GLY A 37 12.85 25.72 -9.00
C GLY A 37 12.06 24.56 -9.61
N SER A 38 11.54 24.76 -10.81
CA SER A 38 10.97 23.73 -11.68
C SER A 38 11.34 24.01 -13.11
N LYS A 39 11.58 22.98 -13.90
CA LYS A 39 11.78 23.06 -15.36
C LYS A 39 10.46 23.07 -16.13
N HIS A 40 9.35 22.76 -15.47
CA HIS A 40 8.02 22.68 -16.05
C HIS A 40 7.38 24.07 -16.10
N LYS A 41 6.70 24.35 -17.19
CA LYS A 41 5.93 25.58 -17.35
C LYS A 41 4.78 25.66 -16.33
N TRP A 42 4.17 24.51 -16.05
CA TRP A 42 3.08 24.37 -15.09
C TRP A 42 3.58 23.53 -13.92
N LEU A 43 3.56 24.07 -12.70
CA LEU A 43 4.09 23.38 -11.51
C LEU A 43 3.38 22.04 -11.21
N ARG A 44 2.11 21.91 -11.61
CA ARG A 44 1.34 20.65 -11.53
C ARG A 44 1.88 19.53 -12.44
N GLU A 45 2.77 19.83 -13.38
CA GLU A 45 3.42 18.83 -14.25
C GLU A 45 4.77 18.36 -13.70
N ASP A 46 5.22 18.96 -12.61
CA ASP A 46 6.45 18.59 -11.92
C ASP A 46 6.17 17.45 -10.96
N ALA A 47 6.57 16.23 -11.35
CA ALA A 47 6.30 15.02 -10.58
C ALA A 47 6.87 15.06 -9.15
N MET A 48 8.01 15.71 -8.94
CA MET A 48 8.61 15.85 -7.60
C MET A 48 7.78 16.81 -6.74
N LEU A 49 7.34 17.94 -7.27
CA LEU A 49 6.48 18.87 -6.54
C LEU A 49 5.13 18.24 -6.22
N GLU A 50 4.56 17.47 -7.13
CA GLU A 50 3.32 16.73 -6.88
C GLU A 50 3.51 15.64 -5.81
N GLN A 51 4.63 14.92 -5.83
CA GLN A 51 4.96 13.93 -4.79
C GLN A 51 5.13 14.59 -3.42
N ILE A 52 5.85 15.72 -3.33
CA ILE A 52 6.02 16.46 -2.06
C ILE A 52 4.67 16.99 -1.57
N HIS A 53 3.86 17.53 -2.48
CA HIS A 53 2.53 18.02 -2.15
C HIS A 53 1.66 16.93 -1.55
N TRP A 54 1.56 15.79 -2.24
CA TRP A 54 0.85 14.61 -1.76
C TRP A 54 1.35 14.18 -0.39
N ALA A 55 2.65 13.98 -0.27
CA ALA A 55 3.29 13.43 0.92
C ALA A 55 3.16 14.30 2.17
N THR A 56 3.12 15.63 1.99
CA THR A 56 3.14 16.58 3.11
C THR A 56 1.75 17.10 3.51
N ASN A 57 0.71 16.79 2.72
CA ASN A 57 -0.68 17.17 3.01
C ASN A 57 -1.55 16.00 3.49
N ARG A 58 -0.95 14.86 3.82
CA ARG A 58 -1.67 13.66 4.29
C ARG A 58 -2.38 13.91 5.61
N ARG A 59 -3.62 13.43 5.71
CA ARG A 59 -4.50 13.65 6.88
C ARG A 59 -4.25 12.65 8.01
N ASN A 60 -4.00 11.39 7.67
CA ASN A 60 -3.90 10.29 8.64
C ASN A 60 -2.43 9.96 8.94
N LYS A 61 -2.15 9.67 10.21
CA LYS A 61 -0.86 9.15 10.67
C LYS A 61 -1.12 7.88 11.48
N TRP A 62 -0.54 6.79 11.03
CA TRP A 62 -0.65 5.48 11.66
C TRP A 62 0.63 5.13 12.39
N LYS A 63 0.50 4.43 13.51
CA LYS A 63 1.64 3.99 14.33
C LYS A 63 1.41 2.56 14.79
N ASN A 64 2.48 1.76 14.80
CA ASN A 64 2.42 0.37 15.26
C ASN A 64 1.22 -0.39 14.65
N LEU A 65 1.09 -0.35 13.32
CA LEU A 65 -0.08 -0.81 12.61
C LEU A 65 -0.17 -2.34 12.59
N ALA A 66 -1.18 -2.89 13.25
CA ALA A 66 -1.50 -4.31 13.26
C ALA A 66 -2.63 -4.60 12.27
N VAL A 67 -2.28 -5.17 11.10
CA VAL A 67 -3.26 -5.44 10.04
C VAL A 67 -3.57 -6.92 9.95
N PHE A 68 -4.85 -7.28 10.08
CA PHE A 68 -5.34 -8.61 9.75
C PHE A 68 -5.72 -8.68 8.26
N ALA A 69 -4.99 -9.49 7.51
CA ALA A 69 -5.11 -9.59 6.05
C ALA A 69 -5.95 -10.82 5.65
N PHE A 70 -7.18 -10.62 5.23
CA PHE A 70 -8.08 -11.65 4.70
C PHE A 70 -8.65 -11.29 3.32
N ASP A 71 -7.87 -10.53 2.55
CA ASP A 71 -8.15 -10.13 1.17
C ASP A 71 -7.95 -11.24 0.14
N HIS A 72 -7.49 -12.41 0.57
CA HIS A 72 -7.29 -13.57 -0.30
C HIS A 72 -8.61 -14.01 -0.93
N ARG A 73 -8.59 -14.32 -2.22
CA ARG A 73 -9.76 -14.80 -3.00
C ARG A 73 -9.58 -16.25 -3.39
N GLU A 74 -8.55 -16.54 -4.20
CA GLU A 74 -8.25 -17.89 -4.65
C GLU A 74 -7.98 -18.90 -3.51
N PRO A 75 -7.16 -18.59 -2.48
CA PRO A 75 -6.95 -19.52 -1.37
C PRO A 75 -8.24 -19.87 -0.61
N PHE A 76 -9.17 -18.91 -0.47
CA PHE A 76 -10.47 -19.20 0.13
C PHE A 76 -11.38 -20.01 -0.79
N SER A 77 -11.34 -19.75 -2.10
CA SER A 77 -12.11 -20.55 -3.07
C SER A 77 -11.62 -21.99 -3.12
N ALA A 78 -10.30 -22.22 -3.10
CA ALA A 78 -9.72 -23.54 -3.02
C ALA A 78 -10.14 -24.27 -1.73
N LEU A 79 -10.04 -23.60 -0.58
CA LEU A 79 -10.45 -24.15 0.70
C LEU A 79 -11.94 -24.48 0.75
N ALA A 80 -12.80 -23.62 0.21
CA ALA A 80 -14.23 -23.87 0.11
C ALA A 80 -14.52 -25.09 -0.75
N ALA A 81 -13.84 -25.26 -1.90
CA ALA A 81 -13.97 -26.42 -2.75
C ALA A 81 -13.52 -27.72 -2.05
N GLU A 82 -12.36 -27.70 -1.33
CA GLU A 82 -11.86 -28.82 -0.54
C GLU A 82 -12.86 -29.27 0.55
N THR A 83 -13.58 -28.34 1.15
CA THR A 83 -14.55 -28.59 2.22
C THR A 83 -15.99 -28.74 1.73
N GLY A 84 -16.23 -28.74 0.42
CA GLY A 84 -17.57 -28.83 -0.18
C GLY A 84 -18.48 -27.63 0.12
N ARG A 85 -17.89 -26.48 0.39
CA ARG A 85 -18.60 -25.23 0.72
C ARG A 85 -18.63 -24.28 -0.51
N ASP A 86 -19.51 -23.32 -0.48
CA ASP A 86 -19.74 -22.34 -1.55
C ASP A 86 -19.17 -20.94 -1.20
N ALA A 87 -19.34 -20.01 -2.14
CA ALA A 87 -18.95 -18.62 -1.98
C ALA A 87 -19.61 -17.91 -0.78
N LYS A 88 -20.81 -18.35 -0.37
CA LYS A 88 -21.51 -17.77 0.79
C LYS A 88 -20.75 -18.09 2.09
N ALA A 89 -20.15 -19.28 2.18
CA ALA A 89 -19.33 -19.65 3.32
C ALA A 89 -18.07 -18.75 3.42
N ILE A 90 -17.47 -18.38 2.30
CA ILE A 90 -16.33 -17.45 2.27
C ILE A 90 -16.75 -16.08 2.82
N THR A 91 -17.87 -15.54 2.34
CA THR A 91 -18.39 -14.26 2.83
C THR A 91 -18.74 -14.32 4.31
N ALA A 92 -19.37 -15.42 4.78
CA ALA A 92 -19.69 -15.61 6.19
C ALA A 92 -18.41 -15.66 7.06
N PHE A 93 -17.38 -16.37 6.60
CA PHE A 93 -16.09 -16.41 7.28
C PHE A 93 -15.42 -15.02 7.37
N LYS A 94 -15.41 -14.25 6.28
CA LYS A 94 -14.84 -12.89 6.29
C LYS A 94 -15.57 -11.96 7.27
N ASN A 95 -16.89 -12.07 7.36
CA ASN A 95 -17.67 -11.35 8.36
C ASN A 95 -17.33 -11.78 9.80
N LEU A 96 -17.09 -13.08 10.02
CA LEU A 96 -16.64 -13.59 11.31
C LEU A 96 -15.24 -13.07 11.67
N ALA A 97 -14.32 -13.12 10.72
CA ALA A 97 -12.96 -12.60 10.85
C ALA A 97 -12.96 -11.10 11.20
N PHE A 98 -13.80 -10.33 10.53
CA PHE A 98 -13.96 -8.90 10.83
C PHE A 98 -14.48 -8.66 12.25
N ARG A 99 -15.49 -9.39 12.68
CA ARG A 99 -16.02 -9.27 14.05
C ARG A 99 -14.96 -9.60 15.09
N ALA A 100 -14.14 -10.63 14.84
CA ALA A 100 -13.03 -10.97 15.73
C ALA A 100 -11.99 -9.83 15.82
N VAL A 101 -11.68 -9.16 14.71
CA VAL A 101 -10.81 -7.97 14.72
C VAL A 101 -11.45 -6.83 15.51
N ALA A 102 -12.72 -6.55 15.28
CA ALA A 102 -13.44 -5.49 15.98
C ALA A 102 -13.48 -5.71 17.50
N GLU A 103 -13.65 -6.96 17.93
CA GLU A 103 -13.59 -7.33 19.34
C GLU A 103 -12.18 -7.17 19.92
N ALA A 104 -11.17 -7.74 19.25
CA ALA A 104 -9.78 -7.65 19.68
C ALA A 104 -9.22 -6.22 19.65
N SER A 105 -9.76 -5.35 18.81
CA SER A 105 -9.29 -3.96 18.69
C SER A 105 -9.38 -3.17 19.99
N SER A 106 -10.37 -3.49 20.84
CA SER A 106 -10.53 -2.84 22.14
C SER A 106 -9.40 -3.19 23.12
N GLU A 107 -8.78 -4.36 22.97
CA GLU A 107 -7.64 -4.79 23.79
C GLU A 107 -6.33 -4.13 23.35
N LEU A 108 -6.26 -3.66 22.11
CA LEU A 108 -5.09 -3.03 21.50
C LEU A 108 -5.15 -1.50 21.59
N GLU A 109 -6.23 -0.94 22.12
CA GLU A 109 -6.43 0.51 22.18
C GLU A 109 -5.28 1.22 22.92
N GLY A 110 -4.73 2.26 22.27
CA GLY A 110 -3.60 3.02 22.79
C GLY A 110 -2.21 2.39 22.62
N GLN A 111 -2.13 1.15 22.15
CA GLN A 111 -0.87 0.45 21.89
C GLN A 111 -0.59 0.34 20.37
N ASN A 112 -1.61 -0.08 19.63
CA ASN A 112 -1.52 -0.31 18.20
C ASN A 112 -2.69 0.34 17.47
N ASP A 113 -2.42 0.87 16.27
CA ASP A 113 -3.46 1.14 15.29
C ASP A 113 -3.88 -0.18 14.63
N VAL A 114 -5.18 -0.40 14.51
CA VAL A 114 -5.73 -1.64 13.95
C VAL A 114 -6.09 -1.44 12.48
N GLY A 115 -5.79 -2.43 11.67
CA GLY A 115 -6.14 -2.43 10.26
C GLY A 115 -6.66 -3.76 9.75
N ILE A 116 -7.30 -3.70 8.59
CA ILE A 116 -7.75 -4.85 7.82
C ILE A 116 -7.30 -4.74 6.37
N LEU A 117 -6.96 -5.88 5.77
CA LEU A 117 -6.88 -6.02 4.31
C LEU A 117 -8.03 -6.91 3.86
N VAL A 118 -8.85 -6.40 2.96
CA VAL A 118 -10.07 -7.07 2.49
C VAL A 118 -10.27 -6.86 0.99
N ASP A 119 -10.99 -7.75 0.34
CA ASP A 119 -11.32 -7.73 -1.08
C ASP A 119 -12.79 -7.34 -1.33
N ASP A 120 -13.12 -6.96 -2.55
CA ASP A 120 -14.48 -6.66 -2.97
C ASP A 120 -15.34 -7.89 -3.21
N THR A 121 -14.74 -8.99 -3.68
CA THR A 121 -15.50 -10.15 -4.18
C THR A 121 -16.29 -10.84 -3.06
N TYR A 122 -15.68 -11.02 -1.89
CA TYR A 122 -16.28 -11.70 -0.75
C TYR A 122 -16.37 -10.85 0.51
N GLY A 123 -15.72 -9.67 0.52
CA GLY A 123 -15.59 -8.79 1.68
C GLY A 123 -16.47 -7.54 1.64
N GLN A 124 -17.40 -7.42 0.72
CA GLN A 124 -18.19 -6.20 0.51
C GLN A 124 -18.94 -5.74 1.77
N SER A 125 -19.55 -6.68 2.50
CA SER A 125 -20.22 -6.39 3.79
C SER A 125 -19.25 -5.88 4.85
N VAL A 126 -18.03 -6.41 4.88
CA VAL A 126 -16.97 -5.96 5.78
C VAL A 126 -16.55 -4.52 5.45
N LEU A 127 -16.41 -4.19 4.17
CA LEU A 127 -16.08 -2.82 3.74
C LEU A 127 -17.12 -1.80 4.19
N PHE A 128 -18.40 -2.16 4.17
CA PHE A 128 -19.46 -1.30 4.70
C PHE A 128 -19.39 -1.16 6.23
N GLU A 129 -19.21 -2.27 6.93
CA GLU A 129 -19.23 -2.28 8.39
C GLU A 129 -17.97 -1.63 8.98
N SER A 130 -16.82 -1.75 8.32
CA SER A 130 -15.54 -1.17 8.76
C SER A 130 -15.58 0.36 8.90
N ASN A 131 -16.46 1.06 8.19
CA ASN A 131 -16.63 2.51 8.33
C ASN A 131 -17.11 2.97 9.72
N ARG A 132 -17.53 2.05 10.58
CA ARG A 132 -17.92 2.34 11.98
C ARG A 132 -16.74 2.33 12.95
N TYR A 133 -15.56 1.96 12.47
CA TYR A 133 -14.36 1.79 13.27
C TYR A 133 -13.23 2.69 12.76
N PRO A 134 -12.33 3.15 13.62
CA PRO A 134 -11.17 3.93 13.24
C PRO A 134 -10.05 3.05 12.66
N PHE A 135 -10.40 2.11 11.79
CA PHE A 135 -9.46 1.15 11.21
C PHE A 135 -8.75 1.70 9.99
N TRP A 136 -7.50 1.29 9.84
CA TRP A 136 -6.81 1.36 8.58
C TRP A 136 -7.40 0.27 7.64
N VAL A 137 -7.96 0.67 6.52
CA VAL A 137 -8.63 -0.25 5.59
C VAL A 137 -7.84 -0.31 4.29
N GLY A 138 -7.16 -1.42 4.06
CA GLY A 138 -6.58 -1.75 2.77
C GLY A 138 -7.54 -2.58 1.93
N ARG A 139 -7.68 -2.24 0.65
CA ARG A 139 -8.60 -2.88 -0.28
C ARG A 139 -7.87 -3.35 -1.53
N SER A 140 -7.91 -4.66 -1.79
CA SER A 140 -7.21 -5.26 -2.93
C SER A 140 -7.86 -4.88 -4.25
N ILE A 141 -7.06 -4.44 -5.22
CA ILE A 141 -7.51 -4.03 -6.55
C ILE A 141 -7.10 -5.01 -7.66
N GLU A 142 -6.01 -5.75 -7.48
CA GLU A 142 -5.51 -6.68 -8.49
C GLU A 142 -6.42 -7.89 -8.65
N LYS A 143 -6.55 -8.40 -9.86
CA LYS A 143 -7.15 -9.71 -10.13
C LYS A 143 -6.18 -10.82 -9.73
N THR A 144 -6.68 -11.79 -8.97
CA THR A 144 -5.86 -12.92 -8.51
C THR A 144 -5.57 -13.89 -9.65
N GLY A 145 -4.32 -14.37 -9.72
CA GLY A 145 -3.93 -15.45 -10.63
C GLY A 145 -3.80 -15.05 -12.10
N VAL A 146 -3.82 -13.76 -12.44
CA VAL A 146 -3.64 -13.28 -13.81
C VAL A 146 -2.28 -12.61 -14.01
N ASN A 147 -1.66 -12.85 -15.14
CA ASN A 147 -0.45 -12.24 -15.60
C ASN A 147 -0.56 -12.02 -17.13
N PRO A 148 -0.41 -10.81 -17.66
CA PRO A 148 0.00 -9.59 -16.97
C PRO A 148 -1.04 -9.05 -15.96
N LEU A 149 -0.59 -8.10 -15.13
CA LEU A 149 -1.38 -7.44 -14.07
C LEU A 149 -2.67 -6.85 -14.63
N MET A 150 -3.77 -7.23 -14.02
CA MET A 150 -5.11 -6.69 -14.30
C MET A 150 -5.80 -6.29 -13.00
N PHE A 151 -6.76 -5.38 -13.12
CA PHE A 151 -7.50 -4.86 -11.96
C PHE A 151 -8.95 -5.35 -11.95
N GLU A 152 -9.50 -5.46 -10.76
CA GLU A 152 -10.93 -5.67 -10.53
C GLU A 152 -11.73 -4.41 -10.91
N GLY A 153 -13.04 -4.57 -11.11
CA GLY A 153 -13.94 -3.47 -11.34
C GLY A 153 -14.05 -3.05 -12.82
N LYS A 154 -14.02 -1.74 -13.07
CA LYS A 154 -14.23 -1.16 -14.41
C LYS A 154 -12.97 -1.31 -15.28
N ALA A 155 -13.14 -1.08 -16.59
CA ALA A 155 -12.05 -1.15 -17.56
C ALA A 155 -10.92 -0.14 -17.25
N ASP A 156 -11.26 1.01 -16.69
CA ASP A 156 -10.30 2.00 -16.21
C ASP A 156 -10.18 1.96 -14.69
N VAL A 157 -8.94 1.81 -14.19
CA VAL A 157 -8.66 1.70 -12.76
C VAL A 157 -9.00 2.99 -12.00
N GLY A 158 -8.72 4.16 -12.56
CA GLY A 158 -9.09 5.44 -11.95
C GLY A 158 -10.59 5.56 -11.74
N SER A 159 -11.40 5.17 -12.73
CA SER A 159 -12.86 5.14 -12.61
C SER A 159 -13.36 4.13 -11.58
N THR A 160 -12.62 3.07 -11.30
CA THR A 160 -12.93 2.13 -10.22
C THR A 160 -12.65 2.77 -8.87
N LEU A 161 -11.47 3.35 -8.71
CA LEU A 161 -11.02 3.97 -7.46
C LEU A 161 -11.88 5.18 -7.09
N GLN A 162 -12.38 5.94 -8.05
CA GLN A 162 -13.29 7.08 -7.79
C GLN A 162 -14.57 6.70 -7.04
N ALA A 163 -14.97 5.43 -7.10
CA ALA A 163 -16.11 4.91 -6.35
C ALA A 163 -15.76 4.44 -4.93
N TRP A 164 -14.50 4.44 -4.54
CA TRP A 164 -14.04 4.02 -3.22
C TRP A 164 -14.01 5.21 -2.24
N PRO A 165 -14.20 4.97 -0.93
CA PRO A 165 -13.95 5.99 0.08
C PRO A 165 -12.46 6.42 0.07
N GLU A 166 -12.20 7.72 0.11
CA GLU A 166 -10.83 8.28 0.07
C GLU A 166 -9.91 7.78 1.22
N ASN A 167 -10.50 7.36 2.33
CA ASN A 167 -9.75 6.82 3.47
C ASN A 167 -9.38 5.34 3.31
N HIS A 168 -9.82 4.68 2.24
CA HIS A 168 -9.36 3.34 1.91
C HIS A 168 -8.02 3.40 1.19
N VAL A 169 -7.10 2.52 1.60
CA VAL A 169 -5.79 2.37 0.96
C VAL A 169 -5.91 1.34 -0.16
N VAL A 170 -5.49 1.72 -1.35
CA VAL A 170 -5.44 0.81 -2.49
C VAL A 170 -4.31 -0.17 -2.28
N LYS A 171 -4.61 -1.46 -2.16
CA LYS A 171 -3.58 -2.50 -2.09
C LYS A 171 -3.44 -3.19 -3.43
N CYS A 172 -2.23 -3.34 -3.89
CA CYS A 172 -1.90 -4.13 -5.08
C CYS A 172 -0.76 -5.10 -4.79
N LEU A 173 -0.98 -6.37 -5.12
CA LEU A 173 0.10 -7.34 -5.21
C LEU A 173 0.76 -7.21 -6.56
N PHE A 174 2.04 -6.87 -6.56
CA PHE A 174 2.86 -6.75 -7.75
C PHE A 174 3.92 -7.85 -7.81
N ARG A 175 3.96 -8.54 -8.94
CA ARG A 175 4.99 -9.52 -9.27
C ARG A 175 5.81 -8.96 -10.42
N PRO A 176 7.09 -8.67 -10.23
CA PRO A 176 7.91 -8.07 -11.29
C PRO A 176 8.10 -8.99 -12.51
N GLY A 177 7.94 -10.31 -12.32
CA GLY A 177 8.01 -11.27 -13.42
C GLY A 177 9.36 -11.28 -14.14
N ALA A 178 10.48 -11.21 -13.41
CA ALA A 178 11.82 -11.12 -13.99
C ALA A 178 12.17 -12.24 -15.01
N LYS A 179 11.41 -13.34 -14.96
CA LYS A 179 11.54 -14.48 -15.88
C LYS A 179 10.46 -14.53 -16.97
N ASP A 180 9.55 -13.57 -16.96
CA ASP A 180 8.48 -13.48 -17.95
C ASP A 180 9.00 -12.96 -19.30
N ALA A 181 8.20 -13.09 -20.35
CA ALA A 181 8.50 -12.47 -21.63
C ALA A 181 8.55 -10.94 -21.49
N PRO A 182 9.46 -10.27 -22.21
CA PRO A 182 9.62 -8.80 -22.08
C PRO A 182 8.32 -8.01 -22.24
N GLU A 183 7.42 -8.47 -23.10
CA GLU A 183 6.12 -7.83 -23.35
C GLU A 183 5.19 -7.91 -22.14
N VAL A 184 5.29 -8.99 -21.36
CA VAL A 184 4.54 -9.18 -20.10
C VAL A 184 5.09 -8.28 -19.02
N VAL A 185 6.41 -8.17 -18.92
CA VAL A 185 7.08 -7.25 -17.97
C VAL A 185 6.69 -5.81 -18.25
N GLU A 186 6.78 -5.39 -19.52
CA GLU A 186 6.41 -4.03 -19.95
C GLU A 186 4.93 -3.73 -19.65
N GLU A 187 4.04 -4.70 -19.89
CA GLU A 187 2.63 -4.54 -19.57
C GLU A 187 2.40 -4.42 -18.07
N ASN A 188 3.06 -5.23 -17.25
CA ASN A 188 2.99 -5.15 -15.79
C ASN A 188 3.42 -3.77 -15.28
N GLU A 189 4.54 -3.24 -15.78
CA GLU A 189 5.04 -1.91 -15.44
C GLU A 189 4.06 -0.81 -15.88
N ARG A 190 3.52 -0.92 -17.08
CA ARG A 190 2.50 0.02 -17.58
C ARG A 190 1.25 0.02 -16.72
N GLN A 191 0.75 -1.14 -16.33
CA GLN A 191 -0.40 -1.24 -15.44
C GLN A 191 -0.10 -0.68 -14.05
N LEU A 192 1.09 -0.92 -13.51
CA LEU A 192 1.51 -0.35 -12.23
C LEU A 192 1.54 1.18 -12.26
N CYS A 193 2.09 1.78 -13.31
CA CYS A 193 2.08 3.24 -13.51
C CYS A 193 0.65 3.80 -13.60
N ARG A 194 -0.25 3.10 -14.31
CA ARG A 194 -1.67 3.48 -14.40
C ARG A 194 -2.36 3.41 -13.05
N LEU A 195 -2.08 2.37 -12.26
CA LEU A 195 -2.61 2.24 -10.90
C LEU A 195 -2.15 3.38 -10.00
N PHE A 196 -0.86 3.66 -10.01
CA PHE A 196 -0.27 4.76 -9.22
C PHE A 196 -0.91 6.10 -9.59
N SER A 197 -0.99 6.41 -10.88
CA SER A 197 -1.64 7.63 -11.37
C SER A 197 -3.12 7.70 -10.98
N GLY A 198 -3.83 6.58 -11.08
CA GLY A 198 -5.23 6.46 -10.64
C GLY A 198 -5.41 6.72 -9.16
N ALA A 199 -4.59 6.10 -8.31
CA ALA A 199 -4.62 6.30 -6.85
C ALA A 199 -4.37 7.77 -6.48
N ARG A 200 -3.36 8.39 -7.08
CA ARG A 200 -3.05 9.82 -6.87
C ARG A 200 -4.18 10.74 -7.30
N SER A 201 -4.75 10.51 -8.48
CA SER A 201 -5.83 11.36 -9.01
C SER A 201 -7.15 11.22 -8.25
N THR A 202 -7.36 10.15 -7.52
CA THR A 202 -8.56 9.87 -6.72
C THR A 202 -8.36 10.08 -5.22
N GLY A 203 -7.17 10.51 -4.78
CA GLY A 203 -6.89 10.84 -3.39
C GLY A 203 -6.60 9.63 -2.49
N HIS A 204 -6.23 8.48 -3.06
CA HIS A 204 -5.97 7.26 -2.28
C HIS A 204 -4.48 7.04 -2.03
N ASP A 205 -4.14 6.60 -0.82
CA ASP A 205 -2.85 6.01 -0.52
C ASP A 205 -2.69 4.66 -1.26
N LEU A 206 -1.47 4.32 -1.65
CA LEU A 206 -1.12 3.05 -2.29
C LEU A 206 -0.25 2.19 -1.37
N LEU A 207 -0.70 0.97 -1.08
CA LEU A 207 0.10 -0.11 -0.51
C LEU A 207 0.53 -1.05 -1.62
N LEU A 208 1.82 -1.11 -1.91
CA LEU A 208 2.36 -2.04 -2.89
C LEU A 208 2.99 -3.24 -2.20
N GLU A 209 2.39 -4.42 -2.41
CA GLU A 209 2.93 -5.69 -1.95
C GLU A 209 3.82 -6.29 -3.02
N ILE A 210 5.09 -6.54 -2.69
CA ILE A 210 6.04 -7.19 -3.60
C ILE A 210 6.20 -8.64 -3.19
N ILE A 211 5.97 -9.53 -4.15
CA ILE A 211 6.35 -10.93 -4.05
C ILE A 211 7.19 -11.27 -5.29
N VAL A 212 8.46 -11.54 -5.07
CA VAL A 212 9.36 -12.06 -6.11
C VAL A 212 9.32 -13.58 -6.12
N ASP A 213 9.84 -14.20 -7.17
CA ASP A 213 9.85 -15.65 -7.32
C ASP A 213 10.63 -16.36 -6.21
N GLN A 214 10.25 -17.60 -5.92
CA GLN A 214 10.95 -18.40 -4.91
C GLN A 214 12.11 -19.22 -5.55
N PRO A 215 13.26 -19.34 -4.90
CA PRO A 215 13.62 -18.68 -3.64
C PRO A 215 13.81 -17.19 -3.84
N GLN A 216 13.19 -16.41 -2.96
CA GLN A 216 13.27 -14.96 -3.00
C GLN A 216 14.67 -14.50 -2.60
N THR A 217 15.37 -13.83 -3.49
CA THR A 217 16.67 -13.24 -3.18
C THR A 217 16.50 -11.78 -2.77
N ARG A 218 17.48 -11.29 -2.02
CA ARG A 218 17.58 -9.87 -1.65
C ARG A 218 17.66 -9.00 -2.89
N GLU A 219 18.56 -9.39 -3.80
CA GLU A 219 18.86 -8.65 -5.02
C GLU A 219 17.62 -8.46 -5.89
N GLU A 220 16.75 -9.49 -5.97
CA GLU A 220 15.48 -9.40 -6.71
C GLU A 220 14.50 -8.45 -6.02
N GLN A 221 14.43 -8.45 -4.68
CA GLN A 221 13.56 -7.52 -3.95
C GLN A 221 14.05 -6.08 -4.09
N ASP A 222 15.34 -5.83 -3.87
CA ASP A 222 15.94 -4.49 -3.99
C ASP A 222 15.80 -3.96 -5.42
N ALA A 223 16.04 -4.81 -6.43
CA ALA A 223 15.86 -4.45 -7.83
C ALA A 223 14.41 -4.09 -8.16
N CYS A 224 13.43 -4.79 -7.57
CA CYS A 224 12.02 -4.48 -7.77
C CYS A 224 11.63 -3.15 -7.11
N LEU A 225 12.10 -2.86 -5.90
CA LEU A 225 11.89 -1.58 -5.23
C LEU A 225 12.47 -0.43 -6.06
N LEU A 226 13.72 -0.57 -6.47
CA LEU A 226 14.41 0.41 -7.30
C LEU A 226 13.66 0.63 -8.62
N ARG A 227 13.24 -0.46 -9.28
CA ARG A 227 12.52 -0.36 -10.55
C ARG A 227 11.19 0.40 -10.42
N CYS A 228 10.47 0.21 -9.33
CA CYS A 228 9.26 1.00 -9.08
C CYS A 228 9.57 2.50 -9.01
N TYR A 229 10.61 2.90 -8.31
CA TYR A 229 11.02 4.31 -8.23
C TYR A 229 11.49 4.87 -9.58
N GLU A 230 12.24 4.09 -10.38
CA GLU A 230 12.66 4.47 -11.75
C GLU A 230 11.45 4.71 -12.68
N LEU A 231 10.37 3.96 -12.48
CA LEU A 231 9.10 4.13 -13.19
C LEU A 231 8.29 5.34 -12.68
N GLY A 232 8.76 6.04 -11.66
CA GLY A 232 8.03 7.15 -11.03
C GLY A 232 6.89 6.71 -10.12
N VAL A 233 6.92 5.46 -9.64
CA VAL A 233 5.93 4.90 -8.73
C VAL A 233 6.45 5.02 -7.30
N TYR A 234 5.79 5.84 -6.49
CA TYR A 234 6.12 6.12 -5.09
C TYR A 234 4.97 5.63 -4.19
N PRO A 235 4.95 4.36 -3.78
CA PRO A 235 3.89 3.84 -2.92
C PRO A 235 3.93 4.52 -1.54
N ASP A 236 2.76 4.75 -0.94
CA ASP A 236 2.70 5.29 0.42
C ASP A 236 3.17 4.27 1.44
N TYR A 237 2.92 3.00 1.17
CA TYR A 237 3.34 1.87 1.99
C TYR A 237 3.93 0.76 1.14
N TRP A 238 4.97 0.14 1.65
CA TRP A 238 5.49 -1.10 1.13
C TRP A 238 5.00 -2.27 1.98
N LYS A 239 4.65 -3.39 1.33
CA LYS A 239 4.42 -4.67 2.02
C LYS A 239 5.43 -5.68 1.48
N ILE A 240 6.38 -6.04 2.33
CA ILE A 240 7.54 -6.85 1.95
C ILE A 240 7.82 -7.96 2.97
N LEU A 241 8.67 -8.90 2.57
CA LEU A 241 9.15 -9.95 3.48
C LEU A 241 9.95 -9.36 4.65
N PRO A 242 9.75 -9.90 5.87
CA PRO A 242 10.63 -9.59 6.99
C PRO A 242 12.04 -10.13 6.72
N VAL A 243 13.04 -9.26 6.88
CA VAL A 243 14.45 -9.59 6.70
C VAL A 243 15.17 -9.40 8.01
N ALA A 244 15.68 -10.49 8.59
CA ALA A 244 16.39 -10.47 9.87
C ALA A 244 17.86 -10.03 9.76
N ASP A 245 18.47 -10.14 8.57
CA ASP A 245 19.82 -9.67 8.33
C ASP A 245 19.90 -8.15 8.37
N GLN A 246 20.63 -7.62 9.33
CA GLN A 246 20.73 -6.18 9.57
C GLN A 246 21.30 -5.41 8.37
N GLY A 247 22.29 -5.98 7.67
CA GLY A 247 22.91 -5.34 6.51
C GLY A 247 21.91 -5.20 5.35
N THR A 248 21.16 -6.25 5.10
CA THR A 248 20.07 -6.26 4.11
C THR A 248 18.99 -5.25 4.47
N TRP A 249 18.57 -5.21 5.73
CA TRP A 249 17.57 -4.27 6.19
C TRP A 249 18.01 -2.81 6.02
N GLN A 250 19.24 -2.49 6.39
CA GLN A 250 19.80 -1.15 6.21
C GLN A 250 19.88 -0.73 4.75
N ALA A 251 20.15 -1.67 3.83
CA ALA A 251 20.17 -1.37 2.40
C ALA A 251 18.76 -1.05 1.88
N ILE A 252 17.72 -1.80 2.28
CA ILE A 252 16.32 -1.50 1.95
C ILE A 252 15.94 -0.11 2.47
N GLU A 253 16.26 0.21 3.72
CA GLU A 253 15.97 1.52 4.29
C GLU A 253 16.70 2.66 3.61
N ALA A 254 17.98 2.45 3.25
CA ALA A 254 18.77 3.42 2.52
C ALA A 254 18.17 3.68 1.14
N LEU A 255 17.80 2.62 0.41
CA LEU A 255 17.16 2.71 -0.89
C LEU A 255 15.84 3.52 -0.82
N ILE A 256 14.94 3.14 0.10
CA ILE A 256 13.68 3.86 0.28
C ILE A 256 13.94 5.31 0.70
N GLY A 257 14.90 5.54 1.61
CA GLY A 257 15.23 6.88 2.09
C GLY A 257 15.82 7.79 1.03
N GLU A 258 16.56 7.24 0.07
CA GLU A 258 17.14 7.97 -1.06
C GLU A 258 16.08 8.37 -2.08
N TYR A 259 15.21 7.44 -2.48
CA TYR A 259 14.24 7.67 -3.55
C TYR A 259 12.92 8.26 -3.06
N ASP A 260 12.44 7.84 -1.88
CA ASP A 260 11.20 8.34 -1.28
C ASP A 260 11.35 8.59 0.23
N PRO A 261 11.94 9.73 0.62
CA PRO A 261 12.04 10.10 2.04
C PRO A 261 10.67 10.29 2.71
N TYR A 262 9.61 10.34 1.94
CA TYR A 262 8.24 10.54 2.40
C TYR A 262 7.43 9.24 2.48
N CYS A 263 8.00 8.07 2.18
CA CYS A 263 7.35 6.79 2.37
C CYS A 263 6.78 6.68 3.80
N ARG A 264 5.52 6.30 3.92
CA ARG A 264 4.81 6.26 5.21
C ARG A 264 5.21 5.08 6.07
N GLY A 265 5.72 4.01 5.47
CA GLY A 265 6.24 2.89 6.20
C GLY A 265 6.15 1.55 5.49
N ILE A 266 6.68 0.56 6.19
CA ILE A 266 6.78 -0.82 5.72
C ILE A 266 5.89 -1.69 6.60
N LEU A 267 5.04 -2.49 5.96
CA LEU A 267 4.27 -3.56 6.57
C LEU A 267 4.91 -4.92 6.24
N PHE A 268 5.19 -5.71 7.25
CA PHE A 268 5.77 -7.03 7.05
C PHE A 268 4.70 -8.07 6.75
N LEU A 269 4.96 -8.95 5.80
CA LEU A 269 4.08 -10.05 5.46
C LEU A 269 4.44 -11.35 6.17
N GLY A 270 3.46 -12.25 6.39
CA GLY A 270 3.63 -13.46 7.21
C GLY A 270 3.99 -14.74 6.46
N LEU A 271 3.83 -14.82 5.13
CA LEU A 271 4.12 -15.97 4.24
C LEU A 271 3.53 -17.32 4.66
N ASN A 272 2.43 -17.34 5.37
CA ASN A 272 1.80 -18.60 5.79
C ASN A 272 2.71 -19.50 6.65
N VAL A 273 3.55 -18.92 7.50
CA VAL A 273 4.33 -19.68 8.49
C VAL A 273 3.55 -19.82 9.79
N ALA A 274 3.91 -20.81 10.60
CA ALA A 274 3.31 -21.03 11.91
C ALA A 274 3.53 -19.81 12.82
N GLU A 275 2.57 -19.52 13.70
CA GLU A 275 2.59 -18.36 14.59
C GLU A 275 3.90 -18.24 15.39
N ALA A 276 4.37 -19.33 16.01
CA ALA A 276 5.61 -19.35 16.78
C ALA A 276 6.85 -18.96 15.95
N GLU A 277 6.87 -19.33 14.67
CA GLU A 277 7.95 -18.96 13.75
C GLU A 277 7.82 -17.50 13.33
N LEU A 278 6.60 -17.01 13.14
CA LEU A 278 6.32 -15.63 12.82
C LEU A 278 6.79 -14.68 13.93
N VAL A 279 6.47 -15.02 15.19
CA VAL A 279 6.93 -14.28 16.37
C VAL A 279 8.46 -14.20 16.41
N LYS A 280 9.16 -15.33 16.16
CA LYS A 280 10.63 -15.36 16.10
C LYS A 280 11.17 -14.44 15.01
N ARG A 281 10.57 -14.48 13.81
CA ARG A 281 11.01 -13.62 12.68
C ARG A 281 10.83 -12.15 13.01
N PHE A 282 9.72 -11.77 13.61
CA PHE A 282 9.48 -10.38 13.99
C PHE A 282 10.37 -9.92 15.15
N ALA A 283 10.61 -10.78 16.14
CA ALA A 283 11.54 -10.48 17.23
C ALA A 283 13.00 -10.32 16.77
N ALA A 284 13.35 -10.89 15.61
CA ALA A 284 14.67 -10.79 15.01
C ALA A 284 14.84 -9.58 14.06
N LEU A 285 13.75 -8.82 13.81
CA LEU A 285 13.83 -7.65 12.93
C LEU A 285 14.65 -6.54 13.59
N PRO A 286 15.54 -5.88 12.85
CA PRO A 286 16.21 -4.69 13.31
C PRO A 286 15.21 -3.57 13.63
N GLU A 287 15.56 -2.72 14.59
CA GLU A 287 14.81 -1.49 14.81
C GLU A 287 14.88 -0.59 13.58
N SER A 288 13.76 -0.03 13.19
CA SER A 288 13.64 0.77 11.98
C SER A 288 12.59 1.87 12.15
N PRO A 289 12.92 3.09 11.78
CA PRO A 289 11.96 4.19 11.78
C PRO A 289 10.85 4.02 10.72
N ARG A 290 11.08 3.15 9.71
CA ARG A 290 10.09 2.86 8.65
C ARG A 290 9.30 1.59 8.88
N ALA A 291 9.66 0.76 9.85
CA ALA A 291 8.84 -0.38 10.24
C ALA A 291 7.53 0.12 10.87
N LEU A 292 6.46 0.15 10.08
CA LEU A 292 5.18 0.64 10.54
C LEU A 292 4.41 -0.45 11.29
N GLY A 293 4.60 -1.72 10.93
CA GLY A 293 3.89 -2.84 11.53
C GLY A 293 3.86 -4.07 10.62
N PHE A 294 2.77 -4.81 10.68
CA PHE A 294 2.62 -6.04 9.91
C PHE A 294 1.23 -6.19 9.29
N ALA A 295 1.16 -6.98 8.23
CA ALA A 295 -0.09 -7.40 7.60
C ALA A 295 -0.10 -8.91 7.40
N ILE A 296 -0.76 -9.62 8.32
CA ILE A 296 -0.75 -11.08 8.43
C ILE A 296 -2.15 -11.63 8.21
N GLY A 297 -2.25 -12.74 7.51
CA GLY A 297 -3.52 -13.38 7.22
C GLY A 297 -3.52 -14.87 7.50
N ARG A 298 -3.01 -15.67 6.55
CA ARG A 298 -3.09 -17.14 6.57
C ARG A 298 -2.52 -17.77 7.84
N SER A 299 -1.46 -17.22 8.39
CA SER A 299 -0.89 -17.70 9.67
C SER A 299 -1.87 -17.63 10.83
N ILE A 300 -2.89 -16.76 10.75
CA ILE A 300 -3.91 -16.60 11.78
C ILE A 300 -5.17 -17.38 11.40
N PHE A 301 -5.68 -17.19 10.19
CA PHE A 301 -7.02 -17.66 9.84
C PHE A 301 -7.10 -19.08 9.23
N LEU A 302 -6.00 -19.63 8.71
CA LEU A 302 -6.06 -20.85 7.89
C LEU A 302 -6.63 -22.06 8.67
N GLU A 303 -6.18 -22.26 9.92
CA GLU A 303 -6.68 -23.33 10.76
C GLU A 303 -8.15 -23.14 11.20
N PRO A 304 -8.58 -21.94 11.66
CA PRO A 304 -9.99 -21.67 11.88
C PRO A 304 -10.87 -21.82 10.64
N ALA A 305 -10.38 -21.44 9.48
CA ALA A 305 -11.15 -21.50 8.24
C ALA A 305 -11.39 -22.92 7.71
N ARG A 306 -10.59 -23.91 8.14
CA ARG A 306 -10.76 -25.33 7.81
C ARG A 306 -11.85 -26.02 8.64
N LYS A 307 -12.22 -25.47 9.77
CA LYS A 307 -13.29 -25.95 10.66
C LYS A 307 -14.66 -25.44 10.25
#